data_d8bffe48ad0e064aa76cf9b4edaeb879
#
_entry.id   d8bffe48ad0e064aa76cf9b4edaeb879
#
_cell.length_a   1.000
_cell.length_b   1.000
_cell.length_c   1.000
_cell.angle_alpha   90.00
_cell.angle_beta   90.00
_cell.angle_gamma   90.00
#
_symmetry.space_group_name_H-M   'P 1'
#
loop_
_entity.id
_entity.type
_entity.pdbx_description
1 polymer ?
#
loop_
_entity_poly.entity_id
_entity_poly.type
_entity_poly.pdbx_seq_one_letter_code
_entity_poly.pdbx_strand_id
1 'polypeptide(L)'
;MFPDGDILDFVLKELPKSEYKYHELHYTYKSSEHYVLEKVSSQNTFSFRYNRKNRDEVYEHDSYDTLYDDVWQDCEAYGVFVDSQTEPAAYLEISREEWNDRLRITNLLVRDEYRRCGIGRFLIEKAKEIAQNEDRRVITLETQSCNVPAIDFYLKQGFVFSGTNIYFYSNIDEEYDEIMIEMAYLY
;
A
#
# COMPACT_ATOMS: atom_id res chain seq x y z
N MET A 1 9.81 3.11 21.07
CA MET A 1 11.00 2.47 20.44
C MET A 1 11.22 1.20 21.24
N PHE A 2 10.88 0.06 20.65
CA PHE A 2 11.11 -1.24 21.29
C PHE A 2 12.62 -1.52 21.27
N PRO A 3 13.24 -2.03 22.35
CA PRO A 3 14.65 -2.37 22.35
C PRO A 3 14.95 -3.44 21.32
N ASP A 4 16.09 -3.35 20.65
CA ASP A 4 16.55 -4.34 19.66
C ASP A 4 16.56 -5.75 20.29
N GLY A 5 15.67 -6.61 19.83
CA GLY A 5 15.66 -8.03 20.18
C GLY A 5 14.36 -8.61 20.76
N ASP A 6 13.38 -7.79 21.13
CA ASP A 6 12.10 -8.33 21.56
C ASP A 6 11.27 -8.78 20.36
N ILE A 7 10.99 -10.07 20.29
CA ILE A 7 10.03 -10.64 19.33
C ILE A 7 8.66 -10.14 19.79
N LEU A 8 8.07 -9.22 19.01
CA LEU A 8 6.73 -8.74 19.27
C LEU A 8 5.77 -9.93 19.09
N ASP A 9 5.12 -10.34 20.18
CA ASP A 9 4.09 -11.37 20.11
C ASP A 9 2.78 -10.74 19.58
N PHE A 10 2.29 -11.24 18.45
CA PHE A 10 1.07 -10.72 17.83
C PHE A 10 0.23 -11.84 17.22
N VAL A 11 -1.06 -11.55 17.08
CA VAL A 11 -2.03 -12.47 16.49
C VAL A 11 -2.69 -11.81 15.29
N LEU A 12 -2.75 -12.53 14.17
CA LEU A 12 -3.54 -12.14 13.01
C LEU A 12 -4.98 -12.65 13.19
N LYS A 13 -5.95 -11.75 12.96
CA LYS A 13 -7.38 -12.09 12.96
C LYS A 13 -8.03 -11.52 11.72
N GLU A 14 -8.99 -12.24 11.17
CA GLU A 14 -9.91 -11.69 10.19
C GLU A 14 -10.78 -10.60 10.85
N LEU A 15 -11.02 -9.54 10.09
CA LEU A 15 -11.89 -8.43 10.47
C LEU A 15 -13.18 -8.55 9.65
N PRO A 16 -14.25 -9.14 10.21
CA PRO A 16 -15.46 -9.43 9.44
C PRO A 16 -16.14 -8.15 8.94
N LYS A 17 -16.58 -8.15 7.69
CA LYS A 17 -17.26 -7.00 7.07
C LYS A 17 -18.47 -6.51 7.87
N SER A 18 -19.18 -7.40 8.57
CA SER A 18 -20.32 -7.04 9.42
C SER A 18 -19.97 -6.09 10.58
N GLU A 19 -18.72 -6.08 11.01
CA GLU A 19 -18.24 -5.28 12.15
C GLU A 19 -17.34 -4.13 11.69
N TYR A 20 -16.60 -4.31 10.59
CA TYR A 20 -15.53 -3.40 10.16
C TYR A 20 -15.85 -2.63 8.88
N LYS A 21 -17.06 -2.76 8.30
CA LYS A 21 -17.42 -1.97 7.12
C LYS A 21 -17.37 -0.48 7.45
N TYR A 22 -16.61 0.27 6.63
CA TYR A 22 -16.31 1.70 6.81
C TYR A 22 -15.52 2.02 8.09
N HIS A 23 -14.80 1.03 8.66
CA HIS A 23 -13.82 1.32 9.70
C HIS A 23 -12.73 2.22 9.15
N GLU A 24 -12.54 3.38 9.76
CA GLU A 24 -11.63 4.42 9.31
C GLU A 24 -10.17 4.04 9.57
N LEU A 25 -9.34 4.22 8.58
CA LEU A 25 -7.89 4.03 8.61
C LEU A 25 -7.20 5.38 8.44
N HIS A 26 -6.40 5.78 9.40
CA HIS A 26 -5.65 7.03 9.37
C HIS A 26 -4.24 6.80 8.83
N TYR A 27 -3.95 7.32 7.65
CA TYR A 27 -2.66 7.22 6.99
C TYR A 27 -1.83 8.47 7.23
N THR A 28 -0.66 8.30 7.83
CA THR A 28 0.34 9.35 7.99
C THR A 28 1.69 8.87 7.50
N TYR A 29 2.42 9.72 6.81
CA TYR A 29 3.83 9.49 6.50
C TYR A 29 4.57 10.80 6.25
N LYS A 30 5.92 10.74 6.35
CA LYS A 30 6.80 11.83 6.02
C LYS A 30 7.80 11.37 4.97
N SER A 31 8.07 12.23 3.99
CA SER A 31 9.06 11.93 2.96
C SER A 31 9.91 13.16 2.64
N SER A 32 11.24 13.00 2.70
CA SER A 32 12.21 13.99 2.24
C SER A 32 12.55 13.86 0.76
N GLU A 33 11.95 12.88 0.07
CA GLU A 33 12.18 12.57 -1.33
C GLU A 33 10.85 12.33 -2.04
N HIS A 34 10.87 12.40 -3.37
CA HIS A 34 9.75 12.08 -4.23
C HIS A 34 10.23 11.57 -5.58
N TYR A 35 9.34 10.90 -6.32
CA TYR A 35 9.57 10.54 -7.70
C TYR A 35 8.93 11.56 -8.64
N VAL A 36 9.76 12.29 -9.37
CA VAL A 36 9.34 13.29 -10.37
C VAL A 36 9.15 12.60 -11.71
N LEU A 37 8.00 12.83 -12.33
CA LEU A 37 7.66 12.29 -13.64
C LEU A 37 8.27 13.14 -14.77
N GLU A 38 9.00 12.50 -15.66
CA GLU A 38 9.37 13.03 -16.97
C GLU A 38 8.54 12.34 -18.05
N LYS A 39 7.84 13.14 -18.86
CA LYS A 39 7.01 12.64 -19.97
C LYS A 39 7.64 12.98 -21.31
N VAL A 40 7.70 12.00 -22.19
CA VAL A 40 8.00 12.22 -23.60
C VAL A 40 6.81 11.75 -24.41
N SER A 41 6.26 12.64 -25.23
CA SER A 41 5.15 12.32 -26.13
C SER A 41 5.44 12.87 -27.53
N SER A 42 5.34 11.99 -28.52
CA SER A 42 5.45 12.33 -29.93
C SER A 42 4.46 11.49 -30.74
N GLN A 43 4.38 11.70 -32.04
CA GLN A 43 3.49 10.92 -32.92
C GLN A 43 3.69 9.40 -32.81
N ASN A 44 4.93 8.94 -32.56
CA ASN A 44 5.29 7.52 -32.58
C ASN A 44 5.85 7.00 -31.25
N THR A 45 5.92 7.86 -30.21
CA THR A 45 6.54 7.48 -28.94
C THR A 45 5.92 8.24 -27.80
N PHE A 46 5.59 7.53 -26.72
CA PHE A 46 5.38 8.12 -25.42
C PHE A 46 6.10 7.28 -24.37
N SER A 47 6.67 7.96 -23.39
CA SER A 47 7.33 7.32 -22.26
C SER A 47 7.10 8.09 -20.98
N PHE A 48 7.07 7.35 -19.88
CA PHE A 48 7.08 7.85 -18.54
C PHE A 48 8.37 7.40 -17.85
N ARG A 49 9.07 8.35 -17.24
CA ARG A 49 10.28 8.08 -16.45
C ARG A 49 10.12 8.74 -15.09
N TYR A 50 10.29 7.98 -14.04
CA TYR A 50 10.31 8.48 -12.69
C TYR A 50 11.74 8.59 -12.17
N ASN A 51 12.13 9.79 -11.76
CA ASN A 51 13.44 10.07 -11.17
C ASN A 51 13.27 10.45 -9.71
N ARG A 52 13.91 9.71 -8.81
CA ARG A 52 13.92 10.04 -7.39
C ARG A 52 14.74 11.30 -7.16
N LYS A 53 14.17 12.27 -6.45
CA LYS A 53 14.78 13.55 -6.09
C LYS A 53 14.53 13.88 -4.63
N ASN A 54 15.45 14.66 -4.05
CA ASN A 54 15.21 15.25 -2.74
C ASN A 54 14.19 16.38 -2.86
N ARG A 55 13.40 16.58 -1.81
CA ARG A 55 12.55 17.75 -1.62
C ARG A 55 13.32 18.84 -0.83
N ASP A 56 12.99 20.08 -1.11
CA ASP A 56 13.53 21.22 -0.33
C ASP A 56 12.98 21.20 1.11
N GLU A 57 11.72 20.75 1.26
CA GLU A 57 11.05 20.59 2.55
C GLU A 57 10.48 19.18 2.69
N VAL A 58 10.42 18.69 3.94
CA VAL A 58 9.82 17.38 4.23
C VAL A 58 8.32 17.46 3.95
N TYR A 59 7.85 16.57 3.07
CA TYR A 59 6.43 16.40 2.81
C TYR A 59 5.81 15.57 3.93
N GLU A 60 4.72 16.07 4.48
CA GLU A 60 3.90 15.38 5.47
C GLU A 60 2.53 15.07 4.87
N HIS A 61 2.19 13.80 4.84
CA HIS A 61 0.88 13.32 4.37
C HIS A 61 0.01 12.95 5.54
N ASP A 62 -1.27 13.32 5.43
CA ASP A 62 -2.31 13.00 6.39
C ASP A 62 -3.60 12.76 5.62
N SER A 63 -4.12 11.54 5.64
CA SER A 63 -5.33 11.16 4.94
C SER A 63 -6.06 10.02 5.64
N TYR A 64 -7.31 9.83 5.24
CA TYR A 64 -8.17 8.76 5.73
C TYR A 64 -8.65 7.89 4.58
N ASP A 65 -8.76 6.60 4.85
CA ASP A 65 -9.41 5.62 3.99
C ASP A 65 -10.32 4.74 4.85
N THR A 66 -11.06 3.82 4.27
CA THR A 66 -11.95 2.94 5.02
C THR A 66 -11.83 1.50 4.56
N LEU A 67 -11.99 0.56 5.51
CA LEU A 67 -12.13 -0.85 5.19
C LEU A 67 -13.49 -1.11 4.53
N TYR A 68 -13.52 -2.02 3.57
CA TYR A 68 -14.72 -2.47 2.88
C TYR A 68 -15.50 -1.35 2.19
N ASP A 69 -14.76 -0.35 1.64
CA ASP A 69 -15.37 0.66 0.79
C ASP A 69 -16.09 0.01 -0.39
N ASP A 70 -17.25 0.57 -0.78
CA ASP A 70 -18.10 -0.01 -1.82
C ASP A 70 -17.50 0.05 -3.24
N VAL A 71 -16.40 0.78 -3.44
CA VAL A 71 -15.65 0.76 -4.72
C VAL A 71 -14.94 -0.57 -4.95
N TRP A 72 -14.64 -1.31 -3.88
CA TRP A 72 -13.96 -2.59 -3.96
C TRP A 72 -14.93 -3.76 -3.83
N GLN A 73 -14.73 -4.77 -4.66
CA GLN A 73 -15.55 -5.99 -4.68
C GLN A 73 -14.80 -7.15 -4.05
N ASP A 74 -15.53 -8.08 -3.45
CA ASP A 74 -14.99 -9.31 -2.86
C ASP A 74 -13.77 -9.05 -1.97
N CYS A 75 -13.96 -8.12 -1.01
CA CYS A 75 -12.93 -7.74 -0.05
C CYS A 75 -12.89 -8.67 1.15
N GLU A 76 -11.68 -8.86 1.65
CA GLU A 76 -11.38 -9.52 2.92
C GLU A 76 -10.33 -8.71 3.67
N ALA A 77 -10.53 -8.49 4.97
CA ALA A 77 -9.63 -7.70 5.77
C ALA A 77 -9.10 -8.47 6.98
N TYR A 78 -7.87 -8.16 7.36
CA TYR A 78 -7.15 -8.74 8.49
C TYR A 78 -6.57 -7.66 9.39
N GLY A 79 -6.59 -7.91 10.69
CA GLY A 79 -5.94 -7.07 11.71
C GLY A 79 -4.86 -7.83 12.46
N VAL A 80 -3.75 -7.17 12.71
CA VAL A 80 -2.69 -7.65 13.59
C VAL A 80 -2.93 -7.05 14.98
N PHE A 81 -3.13 -7.90 15.98
CA PHE A 81 -3.32 -7.49 17.37
C PHE A 81 -2.06 -7.80 18.17
N VAL A 82 -1.58 -6.82 18.91
CA VAL A 82 -0.40 -6.92 19.78
C VAL A 82 -0.87 -6.94 21.23
N ASP A 83 -0.37 -7.89 22.00
CA ASP A 83 -0.74 -8.09 23.41
C ASP A 83 -2.26 -8.21 23.62
N SER A 84 -2.79 -7.56 24.66
CA SER A 84 -4.22 -7.54 24.99
C SER A 84 -4.94 -6.32 24.40
N GLN A 85 -4.41 -5.66 23.37
CA GLN A 85 -5.06 -4.49 22.78
C GLN A 85 -6.33 -4.86 22.02
N THR A 86 -7.32 -3.96 22.11
CA THR A 86 -8.61 -4.11 21.42
C THR A 86 -8.55 -3.65 19.96
N GLU A 87 -7.68 -2.67 19.68
CA GLU A 87 -7.50 -2.13 18.35
C GLU A 87 -6.32 -2.78 17.62
N PRO A 88 -6.44 -3.11 16.34
CA PRO A 88 -5.32 -3.63 15.55
C PRO A 88 -4.15 -2.66 15.49
N ALA A 89 -2.93 -3.19 15.61
CA ALA A 89 -1.67 -2.49 15.36
C ALA A 89 -1.41 -2.28 13.86
N ALA A 90 -2.03 -3.12 13.02
CA ALA A 90 -1.91 -3.04 11.56
C ALA A 90 -3.11 -3.68 10.87
N TYR A 91 -3.33 -3.27 9.64
CA TYR A 91 -4.45 -3.70 8.80
C TYR A 91 -3.93 -4.13 7.43
N LEU A 92 -4.52 -5.19 6.90
CA LEU A 92 -4.41 -5.62 5.51
C LEU A 92 -5.81 -5.81 4.97
N GLU A 93 -6.13 -5.21 3.84
CA GLU A 93 -7.32 -5.52 3.07
C GLU A 93 -6.94 -5.90 1.66
N ILE A 94 -7.59 -6.92 1.16
CA ILE A 94 -7.43 -7.44 -0.20
C ILE A 94 -8.78 -7.44 -0.92
N SER A 95 -8.75 -7.28 -2.23
CA SER A 95 -9.89 -7.42 -3.14
C SER A 95 -9.54 -8.38 -4.26
N ARG A 96 -10.48 -9.25 -4.62
CA ARG A 96 -10.32 -10.22 -5.70
C ARG A 96 -10.90 -9.67 -6.99
N GLU A 97 -10.03 -9.38 -7.96
CA GLU A 97 -10.42 -8.91 -9.28
C GLU A 97 -10.59 -10.11 -10.23
N GLU A 98 -11.77 -10.72 -10.23
CA GLU A 98 -12.06 -11.97 -10.95
C GLU A 98 -11.90 -11.87 -12.47
N TRP A 99 -12.22 -10.72 -13.07
CA TRP A 99 -12.17 -10.53 -14.52
C TRP A 99 -10.77 -10.66 -15.13
N ASN A 100 -9.73 -10.43 -14.34
CA ASN A 100 -8.33 -10.48 -14.76
C ASN A 100 -7.44 -11.32 -13.85
N ASP A 101 -8.05 -12.01 -12.89
CA ASP A 101 -7.41 -12.95 -11.97
C ASP A 101 -6.28 -12.33 -11.13
N ARG A 102 -6.50 -11.10 -10.64
CA ARG A 102 -5.58 -10.40 -9.76
C ARG A 102 -6.06 -10.42 -8.31
N LEU A 103 -5.11 -10.45 -7.38
CA LEU A 103 -5.33 -10.03 -6.00
C LEU A 103 -4.85 -8.60 -5.85
N ARG A 104 -5.71 -7.68 -5.44
CA ARG A 104 -5.33 -6.30 -5.14
C ARG A 104 -5.23 -6.12 -3.62
N ILE A 105 -4.11 -5.58 -3.15
CA ILE A 105 -4.04 -5.01 -1.80
C ILE A 105 -4.66 -3.62 -1.89
N THR A 106 -5.82 -3.45 -1.27
CA THR A 106 -6.56 -2.18 -1.24
C THR A 106 -6.11 -1.33 -0.08
N ASN A 107 -5.85 -1.95 1.08
CA ASN A 107 -5.35 -1.28 2.28
C ASN A 107 -4.20 -2.06 2.92
N LEU A 108 -3.11 -1.38 3.23
CA LEU A 108 -2.01 -1.88 4.06
C LEU A 108 -1.55 -0.76 4.98
N LEU A 109 -1.94 -0.82 6.23
CA LEU A 109 -1.58 0.16 7.25
C LEU A 109 -0.87 -0.52 8.41
N VAL A 110 0.27 0.04 8.84
CA VAL A 110 0.90 -0.26 10.13
C VAL A 110 0.93 1.05 10.91
N ARG A 111 0.29 1.07 12.08
CA ARG A 111 0.27 2.25 12.96
C ARG A 111 1.70 2.64 13.34
N ASP A 112 1.94 3.94 13.48
CA ASP A 112 3.29 4.52 13.60
C ASP A 112 4.13 3.88 14.70
N GLU A 113 3.53 3.62 15.85
CA GLU A 113 4.19 3.02 17.01
C GLU A 113 4.63 1.56 16.80
N TYR A 114 4.06 0.86 15.79
CA TYR A 114 4.36 -0.53 15.43
C TYR A 114 5.16 -0.69 14.14
N ARG A 115 5.56 0.43 13.52
CA ARG A 115 6.40 0.39 12.33
C ARG A 115 7.79 -0.15 12.66
N ARG A 116 8.43 -0.75 11.64
CA ARG A 116 9.78 -1.36 11.73
C ARG A 116 9.90 -2.59 12.65
N CYS A 117 8.78 -3.14 13.14
CA CYS A 117 8.75 -4.38 13.91
C CYS A 117 8.48 -5.64 13.06
N GLY A 118 8.58 -5.54 11.72
CA GLY A 118 8.35 -6.67 10.82
C GLY A 118 6.89 -6.93 10.44
N ILE A 119 5.91 -6.27 11.08
CA ILE A 119 4.47 -6.51 10.87
C ILE A 119 4.06 -6.27 9.39
N GLY A 120 4.52 -5.18 8.78
CA GLY A 120 4.20 -4.91 7.37
C GLY A 120 4.69 -6.02 6.43
N ARG A 121 5.90 -6.55 6.65
CA ARG A 121 6.41 -7.70 5.91
C ARG A 121 5.54 -8.94 6.13
N PHE A 122 5.17 -9.22 7.37
CA PHE A 122 4.29 -10.33 7.70
C PHE A 122 2.95 -10.25 6.95
N LEU A 123 2.33 -9.07 6.88
CA LEU A 123 1.08 -8.86 6.15
C LEU A 123 1.25 -9.03 4.62
N ILE A 124 2.37 -8.59 4.05
CA ILE A 124 2.68 -8.87 2.63
C ILE A 124 2.84 -10.37 2.37
N GLU A 125 3.54 -11.10 3.25
CA GLU A 125 3.66 -12.56 3.10
C GLU A 125 2.29 -13.24 3.23
N LYS A 126 1.38 -12.72 4.09
CA LYS A 126 -0.01 -13.21 4.16
C LYS A 126 -0.77 -12.97 2.84
N ALA A 127 -0.64 -11.80 2.23
CA ALA A 127 -1.25 -11.53 0.93
C ALA A 127 -0.70 -12.47 -0.17
N LYS A 128 0.62 -12.74 -0.15
CA LYS A 128 1.25 -13.70 -1.08
C LYS A 128 0.75 -15.13 -0.87
N GLU A 129 0.62 -15.56 0.39
CA GLU A 129 0.06 -16.87 0.74
C GLU A 129 -1.36 -17.03 0.19
N ILE A 130 -2.23 -16.02 0.39
CA ILE A 130 -3.61 -16.05 -0.13
C ILE A 130 -3.61 -16.14 -1.64
N ALA A 131 -2.86 -15.25 -2.31
CA ALA A 131 -2.80 -15.22 -3.77
C ALA A 131 -2.28 -16.55 -4.36
N GLN A 132 -1.29 -17.17 -3.72
CA GLN A 132 -0.77 -18.47 -4.14
C GLN A 132 -1.76 -19.60 -3.93
N ASN A 133 -2.47 -19.62 -2.79
CA ASN A 133 -3.47 -20.63 -2.50
C ASN A 133 -4.70 -20.55 -3.43
N GLU A 134 -5.00 -19.33 -3.93
CA GLU A 134 -6.09 -19.06 -4.87
C GLU A 134 -5.64 -19.10 -6.34
N ASP A 135 -4.36 -19.44 -6.61
CA ASP A 135 -3.77 -19.47 -7.96
C ASP A 135 -3.91 -18.14 -8.72
N ARG A 136 -3.85 -17.01 -8.00
CA ARG A 136 -3.90 -15.67 -8.60
C ARG A 136 -2.63 -15.38 -9.38
N ARG A 137 -2.73 -14.85 -10.60
CA ARG A 137 -1.58 -14.63 -11.48
C ARG A 137 -0.64 -13.51 -11.03
N VAL A 138 -1.11 -12.55 -10.21
CA VAL A 138 -0.35 -11.38 -9.76
C VAL A 138 -1.03 -10.73 -8.56
N ILE A 139 -0.21 -10.15 -7.68
CA ILE A 139 -0.68 -9.22 -6.65
C ILE A 139 -0.41 -7.81 -7.12
N THR A 140 -1.37 -6.91 -7.00
CA THR A 140 -1.21 -5.49 -7.31
C THR A 140 -1.54 -4.63 -6.11
N LEU A 141 -0.96 -3.45 -6.08
CA LEU A 141 -1.27 -2.39 -5.11
C LEU A 141 -1.01 -1.03 -5.73
N GLU A 142 -1.51 -0.01 -5.08
CA GLU A 142 -1.35 1.38 -5.47
C GLU A 142 -0.60 2.16 -4.38
N THR A 143 0.17 3.15 -4.80
CA THR A 143 0.78 4.15 -3.92
C THR A 143 1.03 5.45 -4.68
N GLN A 144 1.40 6.52 -3.99
CA GLN A 144 1.68 7.83 -4.57
C GLN A 144 3.17 8.00 -4.85
N SER A 145 3.52 8.77 -5.90
CA SER A 145 4.90 9.08 -6.26
C SER A 145 5.67 9.85 -5.16
N CYS A 146 4.97 10.53 -4.28
CA CYS A 146 5.52 11.20 -3.10
C CYS A 146 5.73 10.24 -1.90
N ASN A 147 5.12 9.06 -1.88
CA ASN A 147 5.26 8.09 -0.78
C ASN A 147 6.47 7.18 -0.97
N VAL A 148 7.67 7.79 -0.99
CA VAL A 148 8.93 7.05 -1.15
C VAL A 148 9.12 5.97 -0.09
N PRO A 149 8.78 6.18 1.20
CA PRO A 149 8.87 5.12 2.21
C PRO A 149 8.07 3.86 1.86
N ALA A 150 6.85 4.01 1.32
CA ALA A 150 6.03 2.87 0.90
C ALA A 150 6.60 2.21 -0.36
N ILE A 151 7.02 2.99 -1.36
CA ILE A 151 7.66 2.46 -2.58
C ILE A 151 8.90 1.64 -2.21
N ASP A 152 9.80 2.17 -1.37
CA ASP A 152 11.00 1.46 -0.90
C ASP A 152 10.66 0.19 -0.14
N PHE A 153 9.59 0.21 0.65
CA PHE A 153 9.10 -0.97 1.36
C PHE A 153 8.62 -2.03 0.37
N TYR A 154 7.76 -1.69 -0.59
CA TYR A 154 7.23 -2.65 -1.56
C TYR A 154 8.32 -3.23 -2.48
N LEU A 155 9.26 -2.40 -2.94
CA LEU A 155 10.43 -2.88 -3.69
C LEU A 155 11.23 -3.95 -2.91
N LYS A 156 11.44 -3.74 -1.60
CA LYS A 156 12.10 -4.72 -0.73
C LYS A 156 11.29 -6.00 -0.54
N GLN A 157 9.97 -5.95 -0.73
CA GLN A 157 9.11 -7.14 -0.70
C GLN A 157 9.02 -7.84 -2.08
N GLY A 158 9.75 -7.36 -3.08
CA GLY A 158 9.80 -7.96 -4.41
C GLY A 158 8.76 -7.44 -5.40
N PHE A 159 8.01 -6.42 -5.03
CA PHE A 159 7.14 -5.74 -5.99
C PHE A 159 7.97 -4.93 -6.99
N VAL A 160 7.44 -4.80 -8.19
CA VAL A 160 8.02 -3.99 -9.26
C VAL A 160 7.01 -2.93 -9.72
N PHE A 161 7.50 -1.84 -10.29
CA PHE A 161 6.65 -0.86 -10.95
C PHE A 161 5.90 -1.52 -12.12
N SER A 162 4.58 -1.38 -12.18
CA SER A 162 3.73 -1.99 -13.21
C SER A 162 2.93 -0.97 -14.02
N GLY A 163 2.64 0.19 -13.46
CA GLY A 163 1.85 1.18 -14.15
C GLY A 163 1.77 2.53 -13.43
N THR A 164 1.15 3.49 -14.09
CA THR A 164 0.89 4.83 -13.55
C THR A 164 -0.35 5.45 -14.17
N ASN A 165 -1.03 6.28 -13.40
CA ASN A 165 -2.12 7.13 -13.90
C ASN A 165 -1.89 8.55 -13.36
N ILE A 166 -1.66 9.49 -14.29
CA ILE A 166 -1.29 10.87 -13.98
C ILE A 166 -2.48 11.79 -13.63
N TYR A 167 -3.68 11.25 -13.69
CA TYR A 167 -4.94 11.95 -13.37
C TYR A 167 -5.85 11.07 -12.50
N PHE A 168 -5.25 10.29 -11.60
CA PHE A 168 -6.00 9.33 -10.80
C PHE A 168 -6.75 9.98 -9.63
N TYR A 169 -6.06 10.85 -8.90
CA TYR A 169 -6.64 11.52 -7.73
C TYR A 169 -7.27 12.86 -8.10
N SER A 170 -6.64 13.62 -9.01
CA SER A 170 -7.11 14.94 -9.43
C SER A 170 -6.55 15.34 -10.79
N ASN A 171 -6.92 16.52 -11.27
CA ASN A 171 -6.35 17.11 -12.50
C ASN A 171 -4.98 17.77 -12.28
N ILE A 172 -4.52 17.87 -11.05
CA ILE A 172 -3.29 18.55 -10.63
C ILE A 172 -2.30 17.65 -9.88
N ASP A 173 -2.44 16.32 -10.03
CA ASP A 173 -1.58 15.33 -9.39
C ASP A 173 -0.08 15.58 -9.67
N GLU A 174 0.24 16.05 -10.89
CA GLU A 174 1.62 16.36 -11.27
C GLU A 174 2.18 17.59 -10.54
N GLU A 175 1.33 18.59 -10.21
CA GLU A 175 1.76 19.81 -9.52
C GLU A 175 2.14 19.53 -8.07
N TYR A 176 1.52 18.50 -7.46
CA TYR A 176 1.76 18.09 -6.07
C TYR A 176 2.68 16.87 -5.96
N ASP A 177 3.13 16.29 -7.11
CA ASP A 177 3.87 15.02 -7.15
C ASP A 177 3.13 13.86 -6.48
N GLU A 178 1.80 13.85 -6.52
CA GLU A 178 0.94 12.80 -5.96
C GLU A 178 0.43 11.83 -7.03
N ILE A 179 1.23 11.57 -8.03
CA ILE A 179 0.85 10.71 -9.16
C ILE A 179 0.70 9.26 -8.68
N MET A 180 -0.38 8.62 -9.13
CA MET A 180 -0.62 7.21 -8.84
C MET A 180 0.45 6.32 -9.48
N ILE A 181 1.04 5.45 -8.67
CA ILE A 181 1.96 4.39 -9.07
C ILE A 181 1.32 3.05 -8.73
N GLU A 182 1.15 2.20 -9.73
CA GLU A 182 0.78 0.80 -9.52
C GLU A 182 2.04 -0.06 -9.42
N MET A 183 2.08 -0.93 -8.42
CA MET A 183 3.14 -1.90 -8.25
C MET A 183 2.56 -3.32 -8.29
N ALA A 184 3.35 -4.27 -8.78
CA ALA A 184 2.93 -5.65 -8.94
C ALA A 184 3.98 -6.63 -8.40
N TYR A 185 3.52 -7.74 -7.84
CA TYR A 185 4.33 -8.88 -7.47
C TYR A 185 3.90 -10.08 -8.33
N LEU A 186 4.87 -10.66 -9.05
CA LEU A 186 4.70 -11.87 -9.86
C LEU A 186 5.43 -13.03 -9.17
N TYR A 187 4.87 -14.22 -9.24
CA TYR A 187 5.45 -15.44 -8.69
C TYR A 187 6.54 -16.01 -9.58
#